data_f19e3b7dafdc4f94d0d4134552f949c2
#
_entry.id   f19e3b7dafdc4f94d0d4134552f949c2
#
_cell.length_a   1.000
_cell.length_b   1.000
_cell.length_c   1.000
_cell.angle_alpha   90.00
_cell.angle_beta   90.00
_cell.angle_gamma   90.00
#
_symmetry.space_group_name_H-M   'P 1'
#
loop_
_entity.id
_entity.type
_entity.pdbx_description
1 polymer ?
#
loop_
_entity_poly.entity_id
_entity_poly.type
_entity_poly.pdbx_seq_one_letter_code
_entity_poly.pdbx_strand_id
1 'polypeptide(L)'
;MGIAQALIGDPEVIILDEPTVGLDPAQIIEIRELIRELGREHTLVLSSHILSEVQAVCDQVLIIAHGRLVASDTPENLTALLAGASTLELEIKATEDEARAILGKVENVADVTFSQGEGDAVHAAVTPQSGADIREDVFNAFAKAGRPLLEMTRSKASLEDVFMELTQAEAAPQEQHSEETDEKEGEAE
;
A
#
# COMPACT_ATOMS: atom_id res chain seq x y z
N MET A 1 -0.52 14.17 27.70
CA MET A 1 -1.37 15.25 28.27
C MET A 1 -2.48 15.72 27.31
N GLY A 2 -2.26 15.80 25.99
CA GLY A 2 -3.26 16.28 25.03
C GLY A 2 -4.58 15.49 24.98
N ILE A 3 -4.52 14.16 24.98
CA ILE A 3 -5.72 13.30 24.91
C ILE A 3 -6.62 13.53 26.16
N ALA A 4 -6.03 13.55 27.36
CA ALA A 4 -6.80 13.81 28.59
C ALA A 4 -7.47 15.19 28.59
N GLN A 5 -6.86 16.18 27.97
CA GLN A 5 -7.45 17.50 27.79
C GLN A 5 -8.61 17.50 26.80
N ALA A 6 -8.50 16.75 25.73
CA ALA A 6 -9.54 16.61 24.70
C ALA A 6 -10.82 15.91 25.24
N LEU A 7 -10.69 15.11 26.30
CA LEU A 7 -11.81 14.39 26.95
C LEU A 7 -12.59 15.25 27.95
N ILE A 8 -12.10 16.44 28.29
CA ILE A 8 -12.79 17.31 29.25
C ILE A 8 -14.14 17.75 28.66
N GLY A 9 -15.22 17.46 29.37
CA GLY A 9 -16.57 17.82 28.96
C GLY A 9 -17.29 16.75 28.13
N ASP A 10 -16.69 15.55 28.01
CA ASP A 10 -17.31 14.39 27.37
C ASP A 10 -17.84 14.70 25.94
N PRO A 11 -16.97 15.14 25.01
CA PRO A 11 -17.38 15.58 23.68
C PRO A 11 -17.79 14.38 22.79
N GLU A 12 -18.81 14.54 21.97
CA GLU A 12 -19.23 13.51 20.99
C GLU A 12 -18.16 13.23 19.92
N VAL A 13 -17.34 14.24 19.58
CA VAL A 13 -16.28 14.16 18.57
C VAL A 13 -14.95 14.59 19.17
N ILE A 14 -13.93 13.76 19.00
CA ILE A 14 -12.56 14.01 19.45
C ILE A 14 -11.65 14.00 18.24
N ILE A 15 -10.82 15.05 18.10
CA ILE A 15 -9.83 15.17 17.03
C ILE A 15 -8.44 15.03 17.64
N LEU A 16 -7.66 14.09 17.18
CA LEU A 16 -6.29 13.80 17.61
C LEU A 16 -5.34 14.00 16.44
N ASP A 17 -4.44 14.96 16.56
CA ASP A 17 -3.42 15.22 15.57
C ASP A 17 -2.11 14.53 15.98
N GLU A 18 -1.65 13.57 15.16
CA GLU A 18 -0.44 12.77 15.36
C GLU A 18 -0.30 12.24 16.82
N PRO A 19 -1.28 11.47 17.35
CA PRO A 19 -1.33 11.14 18.77
C PRO A 19 -0.18 10.26 19.28
N THR A 20 0.56 9.62 18.40
CA THR A 20 1.66 8.69 18.72
C THR A 20 3.05 9.30 18.54
N VAL A 21 3.15 10.50 17.99
CA VAL A 21 4.44 11.16 17.75
C VAL A 21 5.21 11.38 19.05
N GLY A 22 6.48 10.95 19.06
CA GLY A 22 7.39 11.12 20.18
C GLY A 22 7.20 10.11 21.32
N LEU A 23 6.37 9.09 21.14
CA LEU A 23 6.17 8.01 22.08
C LEU A 23 7.12 6.83 21.79
N ASP A 24 7.47 6.08 22.81
CA ASP A 24 8.16 4.80 22.63
C ASP A 24 7.21 3.67 22.21
N PRO A 25 7.72 2.52 21.71
CA PRO A 25 6.86 1.44 21.24
C PRO A 25 5.87 0.89 22.26
N ALA A 26 6.19 0.89 23.55
CA ALA A 26 5.28 0.43 24.59
C ALA A 26 4.14 1.41 24.78
N GLN A 27 4.44 2.71 24.81
CA GLN A 27 3.45 3.76 24.91
C GLN A 27 2.53 3.82 23.68
N ILE A 28 3.05 3.54 22.49
CA ILE A 28 2.23 3.44 21.26
C ILE A 28 1.15 2.36 21.41
N ILE A 29 1.49 1.21 21.99
CA ILE A 29 0.52 0.13 22.22
C ILE A 29 -0.57 0.60 23.18
N GLU A 30 -0.21 1.25 24.29
CA GLU A 30 -1.17 1.77 25.28
C GLU A 30 -2.10 2.83 24.66
N ILE A 31 -1.56 3.74 23.85
CA ILE A 31 -2.35 4.76 23.17
C ILE A 31 -3.30 4.16 22.13
N ARG A 32 -2.89 3.13 21.40
CA ARG A 32 -3.78 2.43 20.47
C ARG A 32 -4.95 1.75 21.18
N GLU A 33 -4.70 1.14 22.33
CA GLU A 33 -5.75 0.55 23.16
C GLU A 33 -6.72 1.61 23.66
N LEU A 34 -6.20 2.73 24.16
CA LEU A 34 -7.01 3.88 24.58
C LEU A 34 -7.87 4.44 23.45
N ILE A 35 -7.30 4.63 22.25
CA ILE A 35 -8.04 5.11 21.08
C ILE A 35 -9.19 4.15 20.73
N ARG A 36 -8.96 2.82 20.76
CA ARG A 36 -10.02 1.84 20.52
C ARG A 36 -11.12 1.86 21.59
N GLU A 37 -10.76 2.08 22.84
CA GLU A 37 -11.73 2.19 23.93
C GLU A 37 -12.60 3.45 23.75
N LEU A 38 -11.98 4.59 23.50
CA LEU A 38 -12.68 5.86 23.27
C LEU A 38 -13.57 5.80 22.02
N GLY A 39 -13.15 5.10 20.98
CA GLY A 39 -13.93 4.91 19.76
C GLY A 39 -15.25 4.15 19.94
N ARG A 40 -15.48 3.51 21.10
CA ARG A 40 -16.75 2.85 21.41
C ARG A 40 -17.84 3.84 21.85
N GLU A 41 -17.43 4.97 22.39
CA GLU A 41 -18.33 5.97 23.01
C GLU A 41 -18.29 7.31 22.25
N HIS A 42 -17.21 7.59 21.53
CA HIS A 42 -16.98 8.85 20.82
C HIS A 42 -16.68 8.63 19.35
N THR A 43 -16.96 9.62 18.52
CA THR A 43 -16.43 9.68 17.17
C THR A 43 -15.01 10.23 17.20
N LEU A 44 -14.03 9.41 16.81
CA LEU A 44 -12.63 9.81 16.78
C LEU A 44 -12.19 10.13 15.35
N VAL A 45 -11.57 11.30 15.19
CA VAL A 45 -10.85 11.67 13.96
C VAL A 45 -9.38 11.80 14.32
N LEU A 46 -8.51 11.01 13.71
CA LEU A 46 -7.08 11.09 13.94
C LEU A 46 -6.31 11.34 12.65
N SER A 47 -5.26 12.16 12.73
CA SER A 47 -4.26 12.24 11.69
C SER A 47 -3.05 11.36 12.05
N SER A 48 -2.45 10.74 11.07
CA SER A 48 -1.15 10.07 11.22
C SER A 48 -0.46 9.95 9.86
N HIS A 49 0.86 9.98 9.87
CA HIS A 49 1.70 9.64 8.72
C HIS A 49 2.20 8.18 8.77
N ILE A 50 1.88 7.45 9.85
CA ILE A 50 2.24 6.05 10.04
C ILE A 50 1.04 5.17 9.69
N LEU A 51 0.99 4.69 8.44
CA LEU A 51 -0.16 4.00 7.88
C LEU A 51 -0.46 2.66 8.58
N SER A 52 0.55 1.97 9.07
CA SER A 52 0.37 0.76 9.89
C SER A 52 -0.33 1.04 11.23
N GLU A 53 -0.21 2.24 11.79
CA GLU A 53 -0.97 2.64 12.98
C GLU A 53 -2.43 2.93 12.62
N VAL A 54 -2.66 3.63 11.50
CA VAL A 54 -4.00 3.90 10.98
C VAL A 54 -4.74 2.57 10.73
N GLN A 55 -4.10 1.64 10.05
CA GLN A 55 -4.66 0.31 9.78
C GLN A 55 -5.00 -0.48 11.06
N ALA A 56 -4.25 -0.25 12.14
CA ALA A 56 -4.46 -0.94 13.40
C ALA A 56 -5.64 -0.43 14.22
N VAL A 57 -6.05 0.85 14.08
CA VAL A 57 -7.02 1.48 14.99
C VAL A 57 -8.22 2.13 14.29
N CYS A 58 -8.16 2.38 12.97
CA CYS A 58 -9.23 3.08 12.25
C CYS A 58 -10.19 2.09 11.57
N ASP A 59 -11.49 2.35 11.70
CA ASP A 59 -12.53 1.64 10.96
C ASP A 59 -12.68 2.22 9.54
N GLN A 60 -12.33 3.49 9.34
CA GLN A 60 -12.40 4.19 8.07
C GLN A 60 -11.19 5.09 7.85
N VAL A 61 -10.69 5.14 6.63
CA VAL A 61 -9.52 5.91 6.23
C VAL A 61 -9.90 6.89 5.13
N LEU A 62 -9.46 8.13 5.29
CA LEU A 62 -9.56 9.19 4.30
C LEU A 62 -8.14 9.51 3.80
N ILE A 63 -7.87 9.29 2.52
CA ILE A 63 -6.58 9.64 1.92
C ILE A 63 -6.73 10.99 1.22
N ILE A 64 -5.91 11.96 1.64
CA ILE A 64 -5.90 13.32 1.08
C ILE A 64 -4.56 13.52 0.37
N ALA A 65 -4.60 13.87 -0.92
CA ALA A 65 -3.44 14.24 -1.71
C ALA A 65 -3.70 15.57 -2.42
N HIS A 66 -2.70 16.45 -2.47
CA HIS A 66 -2.79 17.76 -3.15
C HIS A 66 -4.03 18.59 -2.76
N GLY A 67 -4.48 18.48 -1.51
CA GLY A 67 -5.65 19.17 -0.99
C GLY A 67 -7.00 18.60 -1.42
N ARG A 68 -7.02 17.40 -2.00
CA ARG A 68 -8.23 16.68 -2.44
C ARG A 68 -8.35 15.34 -1.72
N LEU A 69 -9.59 14.93 -1.47
CA LEU A 69 -9.90 13.58 -1.02
C LEU A 69 -9.78 12.62 -2.22
N VAL A 70 -8.79 11.73 -2.19
CA VAL A 70 -8.51 10.78 -3.28
C VAL A 70 -9.08 9.40 -3.01
N ALA A 71 -9.26 9.01 -1.73
CA ALA A 71 -9.91 7.77 -1.35
C ALA A 71 -10.57 7.88 0.01
N SER A 72 -11.66 7.11 0.21
CA SER A 72 -12.39 6.99 1.48
C SER A 72 -13.03 5.62 1.56
N ASP A 73 -12.48 4.74 2.39
CA ASP A 73 -13.03 3.38 2.61
C ASP A 73 -12.39 2.77 3.88
N THR A 74 -12.77 1.52 4.21
CA THR A 74 -12.08 0.76 5.26
C THR A 74 -10.65 0.42 4.84
N PRO A 75 -9.72 0.21 5.78
CA PRO A 75 -8.34 -0.21 5.48
C PRO A 75 -8.28 -1.47 4.59
N GLU A 76 -9.16 -2.44 4.86
CA GLU A 76 -9.24 -3.69 4.11
C GLU A 76 -9.68 -3.47 2.67
N ASN A 77 -10.70 -2.63 2.44
CA ASN A 77 -11.17 -2.31 1.09
C ASN A 77 -10.12 -1.54 0.30
N LEU A 78 -9.45 -0.56 0.93
CA LEU A 78 -8.38 0.19 0.29
C LEU A 78 -7.22 -0.71 -0.14
N THR A 79 -6.78 -1.63 0.73
CA THR A 79 -5.75 -2.60 0.37
C THR A 79 -6.25 -3.59 -0.68
N ALA A 80 -7.54 -3.91 -0.70
CA ALA A 80 -8.15 -4.78 -1.71
C ALA A 80 -8.19 -4.13 -3.12
N LEU A 81 -8.17 -2.81 -3.23
CA LEU A 81 -8.03 -2.13 -4.54
C LEU A 81 -6.74 -2.54 -5.25
N LEU A 82 -5.66 -2.77 -4.49
CA LEU A 82 -4.40 -3.29 -4.99
C LEU A 82 -4.25 -4.81 -4.86
N ALA A 83 -5.29 -5.53 -4.41
CA ALA A 83 -5.23 -6.98 -4.18
C ALA A 83 -5.00 -7.80 -5.46
N GLY A 84 -5.09 -7.18 -6.66
CA GLY A 84 -4.55 -7.71 -7.91
C GLY A 84 -3.02 -7.75 -7.95
N ALA A 85 -2.36 -7.00 -7.10
CA ALA A 85 -0.91 -6.86 -6.99
C ALA A 85 -0.32 -7.57 -5.75
N SER A 86 -0.96 -8.67 -5.27
CA SER A 86 -0.29 -9.47 -4.23
C SER A 86 0.97 -10.07 -4.81
N THR A 87 2.11 -9.57 -4.36
CA THR A 87 3.43 -10.00 -4.81
C THR A 87 3.87 -11.22 -4.01
N LEU A 88 4.51 -12.17 -4.68
CA LEU A 88 5.17 -13.30 -4.05
C LEU A 88 6.65 -12.98 -3.90
N GLU A 89 7.07 -12.73 -2.66
CA GLU A 89 8.47 -12.49 -2.30
C GLU A 89 9.20 -13.82 -2.17
N LEU A 90 10.30 -13.94 -2.89
CA LEU A 90 11.13 -15.14 -2.92
C LEU A 90 12.56 -14.80 -2.52
N GLU A 91 13.14 -15.62 -1.66
CA GLU A 91 14.59 -15.70 -1.49
C GLU A 91 15.09 -17.02 -2.11
N ILE A 92 15.99 -16.90 -3.09
CA ILE A 92 16.36 -18.01 -3.97
C ILE A 92 17.86 -18.21 -3.94
N LYS A 93 18.32 -19.42 -3.67
CA LYS A 93 19.75 -19.76 -3.79
C LYS A 93 20.10 -20.09 -5.25
N ALA A 94 20.22 -19.05 -6.07
CA ALA A 94 20.57 -19.11 -7.48
C ALA A 94 21.11 -17.77 -7.96
N THR A 95 21.66 -17.71 -9.17
CA THR A 95 21.93 -16.43 -9.83
C THR A 95 20.64 -15.82 -10.37
N GLU A 96 20.64 -14.50 -10.61
CA GLU A 96 19.48 -13.80 -11.18
C GLU A 96 19.07 -14.42 -12.54
N ASP A 97 20.05 -14.72 -13.40
CA ASP A 97 19.78 -15.31 -14.73
C ASP A 97 19.09 -16.68 -14.62
N GLU A 98 19.53 -17.51 -13.67
CA GLU A 98 18.91 -18.82 -13.41
C GLU A 98 17.49 -18.66 -12.86
N ALA A 99 17.29 -17.77 -11.89
CA ALA A 99 15.98 -17.50 -11.31
C ALA A 99 15.02 -16.95 -12.38
N ARG A 100 15.47 -16.00 -13.20
CA ARG A 100 14.73 -15.44 -14.34
C ARG A 100 14.33 -16.51 -15.35
N ALA A 101 15.24 -17.43 -15.70
CA ALA A 101 14.97 -18.52 -16.64
C ALA A 101 13.96 -19.54 -16.08
N ILE A 102 13.90 -19.74 -14.76
CA ILE A 102 12.93 -20.62 -14.10
C ILE A 102 11.56 -19.95 -14.03
N LEU A 103 11.50 -18.70 -13.52
CA LEU A 103 10.24 -17.94 -13.36
C LEU A 103 9.57 -17.64 -14.70
N GLY A 104 10.35 -17.43 -15.78
CA GLY A 104 9.82 -17.23 -17.13
C GLY A 104 9.10 -18.44 -17.73
N LYS A 105 9.14 -19.62 -17.07
CA LYS A 105 8.41 -20.83 -17.46
C LYS A 105 7.17 -21.08 -16.59
N VAL A 106 6.98 -20.28 -15.56
CA VAL A 106 5.81 -20.38 -14.66
C VAL A 106 4.65 -19.64 -15.32
N GLU A 107 3.51 -20.30 -15.45
CA GLU A 107 2.30 -19.68 -15.98
C GLU A 107 1.72 -18.65 -15.01
N ASN A 108 0.96 -17.69 -15.53
CA ASN A 108 0.31 -16.63 -14.77
C ASN A 108 1.25 -15.70 -13.97
N VAL A 109 2.50 -15.58 -14.36
CA VAL A 109 3.41 -14.53 -13.90
C VAL A 109 3.22 -13.29 -14.79
N ALA A 110 2.92 -12.14 -14.18
CA ALA A 110 2.75 -10.87 -14.89
C ALA A 110 4.07 -10.08 -14.95
N ASP A 111 4.76 -9.98 -13.82
CA ASP A 111 6.03 -9.27 -13.71
C ASP A 111 6.95 -9.91 -12.68
N VAL A 112 8.26 -9.69 -12.83
CA VAL A 112 9.29 -10.14 -11.88
C VAL A 112 10.36 -9.07 -11.72
N THR A 113 10.53 -8.58 -10.51
CA THR A 113 11.65 -7.70 -10.15
C THR A 113 12.65 -8.45 -9.30
N PHE A 114 13.95 -8.17 -9.52
CA PHE A 114 15.04 -8.82 -8.78
C PHE A 114 15.82 -7.79 -7.97
N SER A 115 16.29 -8.21 -6.80
CA SER A 115 17.21 -7.45 -5.96
C SER A 115 18.25 -8.38 -5.34
N GLN A 116 19.33 -7.81 -4.84
CA GLN A 116 20.41 -8.57 -4.23
C GLN A 116 19.95 -9.11 -2.88
N GLY A 117 20.08 -10.43 -2.67
CA GLY A 117 19.85 -11.10 -1.41
C GLY A 117 21.11 -11.19 -0.53
N GLU A 118 21.04 -11.94 0.56
CA GLU A 118 22.19 -12.20 1.41
C GLU A 118 23.10 -13.28 0.80
N GLY A 119 24.40 -13.01 0.72
CA GLY A 119 25.40 -13.97 0.24
C GLY A 119 25.21 -14.34 -1.24
N ASP A 120 24.98 -15.64 -1.51
CA ASP A 120 24.76 -16.22 -2.85
C ASP A 120 23.26 -16.30 -3.21
N ALA A 121 22.37 -15.65 -2.44
CA ALA A 121 20.95 -15.62 -2.71
C ALA A 121 20.54 -14.39 -3.53
N VAL A 122 19.45 -14.53 -4.29
CA VAL A 122 18.77 -13.43 -4.98
C VAL A 122 17.34 -13.31 -4.44
N HIS A 123 16.89 -12.08 -4.19
CA HIS A 123 15.50 -11.79 -3.92
C HIS A 123 14.75 -11.55 -5.23
N ALA A 124 13.55 -12.11 -5.33
CA ALA A 124 12.66 -11.86 -6.44
C ALA A 124 11.25 -11.55 -5.93
N ALA A 125 10.71 -10.42 -6.38
CA ALA A 125 9.31 -10.08 -6.18
C ALA A 125 8.53 -10.44 -7.45
N VAL A 126 7.65 -11.43 -7.36
CA VAL A 126 6.89 -11.99 -8.48
C VAL A 126 5.44 -11.53 -8.37
N THR A 127 4.98 -10.79 -9.36
CA THR A 127 3.59 -10.33 -9.46
C THR A 127 2.79 -11.33 -10.30
N PRO A 128 1.78 -12.02 -9.73
CA PRO A 128 0.94 -12.92 -10.49
C PRO A 128 -0.05 -12.15 -11.37
N GLN A 129 -0.50 -12.77 -12.46
CA GLN A 129 -1.63 -12.25 -13.22
C GLN A 129 -2.90 -12.32 -12.37
N SER A 130 -3.71 -11.26 -12.46
CA SER A 130 -5.01 -11.04 -11.81
C SER A 130 -5.53 -12.19 -10.92
N GLY A 131 -5.16 -12.18 -9.65
CA GLY A 131 -5.72 -13.08 -8.63
C GLY A 131 -5.25 -14.55 -8.67
N ALA A 132 -4.34 -14.92 -9.56
CA ALA A 132 -3.82 -16.28 -9.65
C ALA A 132 -2.95 -16.63 -8.41
N ASP A 133 -3.13 -17.82 -7.86
CA ASP A 133 -2.23 -18.36 -6.86
C ASP A 133 -1.14 -19.21 -7.54
N ILE A 134 0.05 -18.64 -7.70
CA ILE A 134 1.18 -19.24 -8.40
C ILE A 134 2.17 -19.94 -7.46
N ARG A 135 1.89 -20.00 -6.16
CA ARG A 135 2.85 -20.52 -5.15
C ARG A 135 3.29 -21.94 -5.42
N GLU A 136 2.34 -22.83 -5.74
CA GLU A 136 2.62 -24.22 -6.02
C GLU A 136 3.46 -24.38 -7.31
N ASP A 137 3.12 -23.63 -8.35
CA ASP A 137 3.83 -23.67 -9.65
C ASP A 137 5.26 -23.16 -9.51
N VAL A 138 5.46 -22.06 -8.78
CA VAL A 138 6.79 -21.52 -8.45
C VAL A 138 7.60 -22.55 -7.68
N PHE A 139 7.04 -23.10 -6.58
CA PHE A 139 7.73 -24.12 -5.79
C PHE A 139 8.16 -25.30 -6.64
N ASN A 140 7.25 -25.84 -7.44
CA ASN A 140 7.52 -26.97 -8.30
C ASN A 140 8.56 -26.67 -9.39
N ALA A 141 8.57 -25.46 -9.95
CA ALA A 141 9.54 -25.04 -10.94
C ALA A 141 10.97 -25.02 -10.37
N PHE A 142 11.15 -24.43 -9.19
CA PHE A 142 12.44 -24.39 -8.50
C PHE A 142 12.89 -25.77 -8.02
N ALA A 143 11.97 -26.58 -7.48
CA ALA A 143 12.27 -27.95 -7.08
C ALA A 143 12.75 -28.82 -8.25
N LYS A 144 12.09 -28.74 -9.43
CA LYS A 144 12.51 -29.43 -10.65
C LYS A 144 13.86 -28.95 -11.18
N ALA A 145 14.17 -27.67 -11.00
CA ALA A 145 15.45 -27.09 -11.40
C ALA A 145 16.59 -27.41 -10.40
N GLY A 146 16.27 -28.01 -9.25
CA GLY A 146 17.25 -28.28 -8.18
C GLY A 146 17.80 -27.02 -7.52
N ARG A 147 17.02 -25.92 -7.53
CA ARG A 147 17.38 -24.64 -6.92
C ARG A 147 16.55 -24.44 -5.65
N PRO A 148 17.19 -24.33 -4.47
CA PRO A 148 16.47 -24.15 -3.22
C PRO A 148 15.79 -22.77 -3.16
N LEU A 149 14.52 -22.77 -2.78
CA LEU A 149 13.84 -21.60 -2.24
C LEU A 149 14.13 -21.54 -0.74
N LEU A 150 14.73 -20.45 -0.28
CA LEU A 150 15.05 -20.21 1.12
C LEU A 150 13.85 -19.62 1.86
N GLU A 151 13.13 -18.71 1.16
CA GLU A 151 11.90 -18.12 1.65
C GLU A 151 10.89 -17.95 0.50
N MET A 152 9.60 -18.09 0.82
CA MET A 152 8.49 -17.78 -0.05
C MET A 152 7.36 -17.18 0.78
N THR A 153 7.18 -15.88 0.67
CA THR A 153 6.18 -15.13 1.44
C THR A 153 5.24 -14.38 0.50
N ARG A 154 3.95 -14.49 0.74
CA ARG A 154 2.96 -13.68 0.03
C ARG A 154 2.85 -12.32 0.70
N SER A 155 3.37 -11.29 0.05
CA SER A 155 3.13 -9.91 0.44
C SER A 155 1.72 -9.51 0.01
N LYS A 156 0.94 -9.00 0.95
CA LYS A 156 -0.32 -8.32 0.63
C LYS A 156 0.00 -6.85 0.43
N ALA A 157 -0.69 -6.21 -0.51
CA ALA A 157 -0.62 -4.77 -0.63
C ALA A 157 -0.89 -4.12 0.74
N SER A 158 -0.06 -3.19 1.12
CA SER A 158 -0.16 -2.40 2.34
C SER A 158 -0.91 -1.09 2.06
N LEU A 159 -1.33 -0.37 3.09
CA LEU A 159 -1.87 0.99 2.91
C LEU A 159 -0.80 1.95 2.38
N GLU A 160 0.48 1.68 2.65
CA GLU A 160 1.62 2.41 2.09
C GLU A 160 1.65 2.31 0.56
N ASP A 161 1.44 1.11 0.01
CA ASP A 161 1.40 0.88 -1.44
C ASP A 161 0.20 1.60 -2.07
N VAL A 162 -0.98 1.51 -1.43
CA VAL A 162 -2.19 2.25 -1.84
C VAL A 162 -1.94 3.76 -1.86
N PHE A 163 -1.35 4.28 -0.80
CA PHE A 163 -1.04 5.70 -0.68
C PHE A 163 -0.08 6.16 -1.78
N MET A 164 0.99 5.40 -2.01
CA MET A 164 1.98 5.71 -3.05
C MET A 164 1.35 5.71 -4.45
N GLU A 165 0.53 4.73 -4.78
CA GLU A 165 -0.12 4.64 -6.09
C GLU A 165 -1.12 5.78 -6.31
N LEU A 166 -1.98 6.05 -5.33
CA LEU A 166 -2.98 7.11 -5.44
C LEU A 166 -2.35 8.52 -5.51
N THR A 167 -1.22 8.73 -4.82
CA THR A 167 -0.52 10.03 -4.87
C THR A 167 0.32 10.22 -6.12
N GLN A 168 0.84 9.14 -6.72
CA GLN A 168 1.59 9.20 -7.98
C GLN A 168 0.69 9.33 -9.20
N ALA A 169 -0.47 8.67 -9.20
CA ALA A 169 -1.44 8.74 -10.30
C ALA A 169 -1.95 10.18 -10.55
N GLU A 170 -2.07 11.00 -9.51
CA GLU A 170 -2.46 12.42 -9.66
C GLU A 170 -1.30 13.35 -10.02
N ALA A 171 -0.04 12.90 -9.90
CA ALA A 171 1.13 13.70 -10.28
C ALA A 171 1.39 13.71 -11.81
N ALA A 172 0.71 12.88 -12.59
CA ALA A 172 0.80 12.91 -14.04
C ALA A 172 0.12 14.18 -14.59
N PRO A 173 0.80 14.99 -15.43
CA PRO A 173 0.22 16.23 -15.97
C PRO A 173 -1.02 15.88 -16.81
N GLN A 174 -2.17 16.42 -16.44
CA GLN A 174 -3.31 16.47 -17.35
C GLN A 174 -2.90 17.35 -18.52
N GLU A 175 -2.68 16.73 -19.70
CA GLU A 175 -2.56 17.48 -20.94
C GLU A 175 -3.83 18.32 -21.11
N GLN A 176 -3.66 19.62 -20.94
CA GLN A 176 -4.70 20.60 -21.21
C GLN A 176 -5.03 20.52 -22.70
N HIS A 177 -6.19 19.98 -23.00
CA HIS A 177 -6.82 20.20 -24.29
C HIS A 177 -7.12 21.70 -24.39
N SER A 178 -6.20 22.45 -24.99
CA SER A 178 -6.45 23.80 -25.46
C SER A 178 -7.40 23.68 -26.66
N GLU A 179 -8.67 24.00 -26.45
CA GLU A 179 -9.62 24.31 -27.53
C GLU A 179 -9.10 25.54 -28.26
N GLU A 180 -8.55 25.32 -29.44
CA GLU A 180 -8.39 26.37 -30.45
C GLU A 180 -9.79 26.83 -30.90
N THR A 181 -10.25 27.93 -30.37
CA THR A 181 -11.34 28.73 -30.96
C THR A 181 -10.84 29.38 -32.21
N ASP A 182 -11.20 28.82 -33.35
CA ASP A 182 -11.09 29.43 -34.69
C ASP A 182 -12.02 30.65 -34.76
N GLU A 183 -11.52 31.85 -34.47
CA GLU A 183 -12.13 33.11 -34.89
C GLU A 183 -11.84 33.31 -36.37
N LYS A 184 -12.81 32.96 -37.22
CA LYS A 184 -12.89 33.49 -38.57
C LYS A 184 -13.68 34.79 -38.55
N GLU A 185 -12.98 35.89 -38.47
CA GLU A 185 -13.50 37.16 -38.97
C GLU A 185 -13.65 37.07 -40.51
N GLY A 186 -14.88 37.20 -40.97
CA GLY A 186 -15.22 37.41 -42.35
C GLY A 186 -15.44 38.90 -42.58
N GLU A 187 -14.49 39.57 -43.19
CA GLU A 187 -14.73 40.83 -43.93
C GLU A 187 -15.53 40.52 -45.19
N ALA A 188 -16.60 41.25 -45.40
CA ALA A 188 -17.00 41.71 -46.73
C ALA A 188 -18.12 42.75 -46.66
N GLU A 189 -17.82 43.95 -47.20
CA GLU A 189 -18.66 45.02 -47.77
C GLU A 189 -19.76 45.66 -46.88
#